data_d55562c36ec82f567439895e2bf85ea8
#
_entry.id   d55562c36ec82f567439895e2bf85ea8
#
_cell.length_a   1.000
_cell.length_b   1.000
_cell.length_c   1.000
_cell.angle_alpha   90.00
_cell.angle_beta   90.00
_cell.angle_gamma   90.00
#
_symmetry.space_group_name_H-M   'P 1'
#
loop_
_entity.id
_entity.type
_entity.pdbx_description
1 polymer ?
#
loop_
_entity_poly.entity_id
_entity_poly.type
_entity_poly.pdbx_seq_one_letter_code
_entity_poly.pdbx_strand_id
1 'polypeptide(L)'
;MENYIVSARKYRPATFESVVGQHALTITLKNAIATGKLAHAYLFCGPRGVGKTTCARIFAKTINCQTPTAEGEACNQCESCLAFNEQRSYNIHELDAASNNSVEDIRSLIEQVRIPPQIGKYKVYIIDEVHMLSQAAFNDFLKTLEEPPHHAIFILATTEKHKILPTILSRCQIYDFNRIGIKDTIDHLQYVAKLEHINAEPEALTVIAQKADGGMRDALSIFDQVVSFTGGNITYKSVIENLNVLDYEYYFKLTDLLLENKVPESMLLFNDVLKKGFDGSHFITGLSSHFRDLLVSKDPSTLQLLEVGAGIRDRYKEQAQKCDQKFLYRAMKLCNDCDLNYRASKNKRLLVELTLIQCAQLTLPDADDVSGGRGPKKILKPLFTQQAASTAATQPQPQAKAAAAQTAATAVPQPQGTSTAGSMNASRPSPLPQTREEKKIPVFKAGSLGISLRRPLHEQQAAEKQEAKAASTAVQNDATYEDYIFNEKDLDYYWREFAAALPKEEKANSARMMNMHPHLLNDTTFEVTVDNDMVEKYMVQLIPSVQNHLRERLHNRKITMTVRVSAPTENIRAYSHVERFQMMSKKNPNLLKLKEALGLELS
;
A
#
# COMPACT_ATOMS: atom_id res chain seq x y z
N MET A 1 44.47 5.14 -12.47
CA MET A 1 43.42 4.54 -11.62
C MET A 1 42.19 4.45 -12.47
N GLU A 2 41.77 3.25 -12.83
CA GLU A 2 40.48 3.07 -13.49
C GLU A 2 39.37 3.46 -12.51
N ASN A 3 38.53 4.40 -12.91
CA ASN A 3 37.38 4.79 -12.08
C ASN A 3 36.44 3.59 -11.95
N TYR A 4 36.18 3.14 -10.74
CA TYR A 4 35.19 2.10 -10.46
C TYR A 4 33.82 2.50 -11.01
N ILE A 5 33.28 1.70 -11.92
CA ILE A 5 31.95 1.88 -12.49
C ILE A 5 31.03 0.82 -11.91
N VAL A 6 29.95 1.25 -11.26
CA VAL A 6 28.91 0.36 -10.68
C VAL A 6 28.35 -0.57 -11.76
N SER A 7 28.17 -1.86 -11.45
CA SER A 7 27.70 -2.89 -12.39
C SER A 7 26.38 -2.55 -13.08
N ALA A 8 25.46 -1.92 -12.38
CA ALA A 8 24.19 -1.44 -12.95
C ALA A 8 24.38 -0.43 -14.12
N ARG A 9 25.53 0.25 -14.19
CA ARG A 9 25.88 1.15 -15.29
C ARG A 9 26.79 0.45 -16.32
N LYS A 10 27.75 -0.34 -15.88
CA LYS A 10 28.72 -1.07 -16.73
C LYS A 10 28.02 -2.10 -17.62
N TYR A 11 27.05 -2.85 -17.06
CA TYR A 11 26.29 -3.91 -17.74
C TYR A 11 24.92 -3.45 -18.22
N ARG A 12 24.73 -2.13 -18.42
CA ARG A 12 23.48 -1.61 -18.98
C ARG A 12 23.32 -2.11 -20.42
N PRO A 13 22.20 -2.77 -20.78
CA PRO A 13 21.96 -3.27 -22.12
C PRO A 13 22.17 -2.20 -23.20
N ALA A 14 22.87 -2.54 -24.27
CA ALA A 14 23.14 -1.65 -25.40
C ALA A 14 22.35 -2.01 -26.67
N THR A 15 21.74 -3.21 -26.70
CA THR A 15 20.95 -3.78 -27.79
C THR A 15 19.65 -4.37 -27.23
N PHE A 16 18.63 -4.53 -28.08
CA PHE A 16 17.37 -5.17 -27.66
C PHE A 16 17.55 -6.63 -27.25
N GLU A 17 18.50 -7.34 -27.88
CA GLU A 17 18.81 -8.73 -27.55
C GLU A 17 19.37 -8.88 -26.13
N SER A 18 20.18 -7.91 -25.70
CA SER A 18 20.76 -7.91 -24.34
C SER A 18 19.79 -7.51 -23.24
N VAL A 19 18.54 -7.12 -23.57
CA VAL A 19 17.51 -6.78 -22.56
C VAL A 19 16.90 -8.05 -21.98
N VAL A 20 17.10 -8.25 -20.71
CA VAL A 20 16.65 -9.45 -19.98
C VAL A 20 15.15 -9.36 -19.63
N GLY A 21 14.43 -10.47 -19.81
CA GLY A 21 13.05 -10.65 -19.32
C GLY A 21 11.95 -9.89 -20.07
N GLN A 22 12.27 -9.16 -21.19
CA GLN A 22 11.30 -8.34 -21.93
C GLN A 22 11.17 -8.73 -23.41
N HIS A 23 11.33 -10.01 -23.75
CA HIS A 23 11.40 -10.49 -25.15
C HIS A 23 10.21 -10.08 -26.03
N ALA A 24 8.99 -10.23 -25.56
CA ALA A 24 7.79 -9.89 -26.34
C ALA A 24 7.75 -8.39 -26.71
N LEU A 25 8.18 -7.54 -25.77
CA LEU A 25 8.20 -6.10 -25.93
C LEU A 25 9.31 -5.69 -26.92
N THR A 26 10.52 -6.24 -26.76
CA THR A 26 11.65 -5.92 -27.65
C THR A 26 11.39 -6.36 -29.09
N ILE A 27 10.75 -7.52 -29.32
CA ILE A 27 10.29 -7.97 -30.63
C ILE A 27 9.28 -7.00 -31.22
N THR A 28 8.31 -6.53 -30.44
CA THR A 28 7.30 -5.58 -30.93
C THR A 28 7.93 -4.25 -31.34
N LEU A 29 8.90 -3.74 -30.57
CA LEU A 29 9.64 -2.52 -30.93
C LEU A 29 10.50 -2.71 -32.19
N LYS A 30 11.19 -3.85 -32.33
CA LYS A 30 11.95 -4.20 -33.55
C LYS A 30 11.04 -4.25 -34.79
N ASN A 31 9.86 -4.87 -34.68
CA ASN A 31 8.89 -4.93 -35.76
C ASN A 31 8.36 -3.55 -36.14
N ALA A 32 8.11 -2.65 -35.18
CA ALA A 32 7.70 -1.28 -35.47
C ALA A 32 8.79 -0.51 -36.26
N ILE A 33 10.05 -0.71 -35.90
CA ILE A 33 11.19 -0.13 -36.64
C ILE A 33 11.31 -0.71 -38.06
N ALA A 34 11.24 -2.04 -38.18
CA ALA A 34 11.38 -2.72 -39.46
C ALA A 34 10.27 -2.37 -40.47
N THR A 35 9.05 -2.19 -39.99
CA THR A 35 7.89 -1.80 -40.81
C THR A 35 7.79 -0.30 -41.05
N GLY A 36 8.62 0.53 -40.40
CA GLY A 36 8.57 1.98 -40.48
C GLY A 36 7.30 2.60 -39.87
N LYS A 37 6.50 1.82 -39.11
CA LYS A 37 5.26 2.29 -38.48
C LYS A 37 5.56 2.75 -37.05
N LEU A 38 6.15 3.96 -36.94
CA LEU A 38 6.47 4.56 -35.66
C LEU A 38 5.34 5.46 -35.19
N ALA A 39 4.93 5.32 -33.92
CA ALA A 39 4.02 6.25 -33.26
C ALA A 39 4.77 7.53 -32.86
N HIS A 40 4.06 8.64 -32.72
CA HIS A 40 4.64 9.90 -32.26
C HIS A 40 4.95 9.89 -30.75
N ALA A 41 4.19 9.11 -29.98
CA ALA A 41 4.37 9.01 -28.54
C ALA A 41 4.27 7.57 -28.05
N TYR A 42 5.20 7.19 -27.19
CA TYR A 42 5.30 5.90 -26.52
C TYR A 42 5.23 6.12 -25.02
N LEU A 43 4.54 5.22 -24.31
CA LEU A 43 4.49 5.24 -22.86
C LEU A 43 4.97 3.89 -22.32
N PHE A 44 6.13 3.87 -21.66
CA PHE A 44 6.73 2.70 -21.03
C PHE A 44 6.36 2.68 -19.56
N CYS A 45 5.50 1.74 -19.17
CA CYS A 45 4.99 1.58 -17.82
C CYS A 45 5.60 0.34 -17.16
N GLY A 46 5.82 0.37 -15.85
CA GLY A 46 6.24 -0.82 -15.10
C GLY A 46 7.12 -0.50 -13.90
N PRO A 47 7.47 -1.49 -13.07
CA PRO A 47 8.25 -1.30 -11.86
C PRO A 47 9.61 -0.64 -12.11
N ARG A 48 10.24 -0.18 -11.03
CA ARG A 48 11.58 0.37 -11.09
C ARG A 48 12.59 -0.72 -11.47
N GLY A 49 13.65 -0.36 -12.20
CA GLY A 49 14.76 -1.28 -12.45
C GLY A 49 14.56 -2.34 -13.54
N VAL A 50 13.36 -2.41 -14.18
CA VAL A 50 13.02 -3.44 -15.20
C VAL A 50 13.50 -3.11 -16.62
N GLY A 51 14.17 -1.97 -16.83
CA GLY A 51 14.78 -1.62 -18.11
C GLY A 51 14.01 -0.61 -18.97
N LYS A 52 12.98 0.11 -18.47
CA LYS A 52 12.19 1.10 -19.22
C LYS A 52 13.06 2.14 -19.94
N THR A 53 13.84 2.90 -19.19
CA THR A 53 14.74 3.95 -19.73
C THR A 53 15.84 3.35 -20.61
N THR A 54 16.27 2.13 -20.32
CA THR A 54 17.25 1.41 -21.15
C THR A 54 16.67 1.06 -22.52
N CYS A 55 15.47 0.47 -22.57
CA CYS A 55 14.77 0.20 -23.83
C CYS A 55 14.45 1.49 -24.60
N ALA A 56 14.07 2.58 -23.91
CA ALA A 56 13.86 3.89 -24.53
C ALA A 56 15.13 4.38 -25.23
N ARG A 57 16.29 4.27 -24.60
CA ARG A 57 17.60 4.65 -25.16
C ARG A 57 17.99 3.78 -26.36
N ILE A 58 17.79 2.45 -26.27
CA ILE A 58 18.07 1.51 -27.37
C ILE A 58 17.16 1.84 -28.55
N PHE A 59 15.86 2.05 -28.30
CA PHE A 59 14.89 2.39 -29.33
C PHE A 59 15.23 3.71 -30.01
N ALA A 60 15.50 4.78 -29.24
CA ALA A 60 15.88 6.09 -29.76
C ALA A 60 17.15 6.04 -30.62
N LYS A 61 18.14 5.25 -30.18
CA LYS A 61 19.40 5.05 -30.94
C LYS A 61 19.14 4.28 -32.23
N THR A 62 18.33 3.24 -32.22
CA THR A 62 18.06 2.37 -33.36
C THR A 62 17.29 3.09 -34.46
N ILE A 63 16.27 3.90 -34.13
CA ILE A 63 15.50 4.67 -35.14
C ILE A 63 16.31 5.76 -35.81
N ASN A 64 17.34 6.28 -35.15
CA ASN A 64 18.26 7.28 -35.67
C ASN A 64 19.53 6.66 -36.28
N CYS A 65 19.70 5.34 -36.29
CA CYS A 65 20.82 4.67 -36.87
C CYS A 65 20.80 4.80 -38.41
N GLN A 66 21.94 5.18 -39.01
CA GLN A 66 22.06 5.34 -40.46
C GLN A 66 22.15 3.99 -41.18
N THR A 67 22.76 3.00 -40.54
CA THR A 67 23.03 1.67 -41.09
C THR A 67 22.62 0.60 -40.06
N PRO A 68 21.31 0.35 -39.87
CA PRO A 68 20.85 -0.68 -38.93
C PRO A 68 21.32 -2.07 -39.40
N THR A 69 21.54 -2.98 -38.45
CA THR A 69 21.92 -4.37 -38.75
C THR A 69 20.74 -5.11 -39.37
N ALA A 70 21.01 -6.26 -40.01
CA ALA A 70 19.94 -7.13 -40.56
C ALA A 70 18.95 -7.61 -39.50
N GLU A 71 19.36 -7.64 -38.23
CA GLU A 71 18.54 -8.03 -37.08
C GLU A 71 17.70 -6.88 -36.48
N GLY A 72 17.77 -5.68 -37.10
CA GLY A 72 17.03 -4.51 -36.63
C GLY A 72 17.64 -3.83 -35.40
N GLU A 73 18.94 -3.98 -35.16
CA GLU A 73 19.69 -3.33 -34.09
C GLU A 73 20.50 -2.12 -34.62
N ALA A 74 20.88 -1.22 -33.72
CA ALA A 74 21.76 -0.11 -34.04
C ALA A 74 23.19 -0.61 -34.35
N CYS A 75 23.83 -0.10 -35.42
CA CYS A 75 25.16 -0.54 -35.86
C CYS A 75 26.30 -0.21 -34.88
N ASN A 76 26.13 0.71 -33.97
CA ASN A 76 27.12 1.23 -33.01
C ASN A 76 28.40 1.84 -33.65
N GLN A 77 28.44 2.02 -34.95
CA GLN A 77 29.61 2.51 -35.70
C GLN A 77 29.35 3.79 -36.49
N CYS A 78 28.10 4.08 -36.86
CA CYS A 78 27.78 5.32 -37.57
C CYS A 78 27.87 6.55 -36.66
N GLU A 79 27.99 7.72 -37.24
CA GLU A 79 28.13 9.00 -36.54
C GLU A 79 27.04 9.22 -35.49
N SER A 80 25.78 8.94 -35.85
CA SER A 80 24.64 9.05 -34.91
C SER A 80 24.78 8.12 -33.70
N CYS A 81 25.22 6.86 -33.90
CA CYS A 81 25.42 5.90 -32.82
C CYS A 81 26.59 6.28 -31.93
N LEU A 82 27.70 6.75 -32.50
CA LEU A 82 28.88 7.19 -31.75
C LEU A 82 28.56 8.44 -30.92
N ALA A 83 27.93 9.45 -31.53
CA ALA A 83 27.52 10.67 -30.84
C ALA A 83 26.58 10.34 -29.66
N PHE A 84 25.68 9.38 -29.81
CA PHE A 84 24.80 8.94 -28.72
C PHE A 84 25.56 8.22 -27.60
N ASN A 85 26.47 7.30 -27.96
CA ASN A 85 27.26 6.55 -26.97
C ASN A 85 28.13 7.50 -26.12
N GLU A 86 28.65 8.58 -26.74
CA GLU A 86 29.45 9.62 -26.09
C GLU A 86 28.62 10.72 -25.42
N GLN A 87 27.28 10.58 -25.39
CA GLN A 87 26.36 11.56 -24.83
C GLN A 87 26.42 12.95 -25.46
N ARG A 88 26.78 13.02 -26.75
CA ARG A 88 26.88 14.24 -27.55
C ARG A 88 25.82 14.34 -28.65
N SER A 89 24.76 13.53 -28.56
CA SER A 89 23.69 13.53 -29.56
C SER A 89 22.82 14.78 -29.45
N TYR A 90 22.66 15.51 -30.53
CA TYR A 90 21.72 16.64 -30.64
C TYR A 90 20.30 16.20 -30.97
N ASN A 91 20.07 14.92 -31.27
CA ASN A 91 18.80 14.38 -31.70
C ASN A 91 18.08 13.59 -30.61
N ILE A 92 18.78 13.14 -29.58
CA ILE A 92 18.21 12.36 -28.49
C ILE A 92 18.41 13.12 -27.19
N HIS A 93 17.31 13.60 -26.64
CA HIS A 93 17.26 14.36 -25.38
C HIS A 93 16.67 13.47 -24.29
N GLU A 94 17.35 13.38 -23.16
CA GLU A 94 16.90 12.60 -22.00
C GLU A 94 16.67 13.57 -20.85
N LEU A 95 15.44 13.57 -20.33
CA LEU A 95 14.98 14.42 -19.24
C LEU A 95 14.42 13.56 -18.12
N ASP A 96 14.83 13.82 -16.89
CA ASP A 96 14.22 13.25 -15.69
C ASP A 96 13.18 14.24 -15.14
N ALA A 97 11.91 13.85 -15.16
CA ALA A 97 10.82 14.68 -14.68
C ALA A 97 10.82 14.87 -13.15
N ALA A 98 11.55 14.05 -12.39
CA ALA A 98 11.73 14.28 -10.96
C ALA A 98 12.57 15.53 -10.68
N SER A 99 13.56 15.82 -11.55
CA SER A 99 14.44 16.98 -11.44
C SER A 99 13.94 18.19 -12.23
N ASN A 100 13.15 17.97 -13.30
CA ASN A 100 12.70 18.99 -14.25
C ASN A 100 11.16 18.90 -14.38
N ASN A 101 10.45 19.34 -13.37
CA ASN A 101 8.99 19.20 -13.29
C ASN A 101 8.22 20.51 -13.47
N SER A 102 8.93 21.62 -13.67
CA SER A 102 8.31 22.94 -13.81
C SER A 102 7.65 23.13 -15.18
N VAL A 103 6.78 24.11 -15.27
CA VAL A 103 6.13 24.48 -16.54
C VAL A 103 7.15 25.09 -17.50
N GLU A 104 8.11 25.82 -16.99
CA GLU A 104 9.19 26.48 -17.75
C GLU A 104 10.10 25.47 -18.42
N ASP A 105 10.45 24.36 -17.72
CA ASP A 105 11.29 23.29 -18.28
C ASP A 105 10.57 22.64 -19.46
N ILE A 106 9.30 22.32 -19.32
CA ILE A 106 8.51 21.71 -20.38
C ILE A 106 8.28 22.67 -21.56
N ARG A 107 8.08 23.98 -21.32
CA ARG A 107 8.00 24.98 -22.40
C ARG A 107 9.29 25.09 -23.18
N SER A 108 10.43 25.13 -22.49
CA SER A 108 11.75 25.13 -23.13
C SER A 108 11.94 23.87 -24.00
N LEU A 109 11.52 22.72 -23.51
CA LEU A 109 11.54 21.47 -24.27
C LEU A 109 10.63 21.58 -25.52
N ILE A 110 9.41 22.06 -25.39
CA ILE A 110 8.45 22.23 -26.49
C ILE A 110 9.00 23.17 -27.58
N GLU A 111 9.70 24.24 -27.22
CA GLU A 111 10.36 25.12 -28.18
C GLU A 111 11.46 24.41 -28.95
N GLN A 112 12.26 23.59 -28.26
CA GLN A 112 13.29 22.78 -28.92
C GLN A 112 12.71 21.71 -29.85
N VAL A 113 11.52 21.18 -29.56
CA VAL A 113 10.83 20.17 -30.38
C VAL A 113 10.48 20.71 -31.76
N ARG A 114 10.20 22.01 -31.88
CA ARG A 114 9.84 22.66 -33.17
C ARG A 114 10.99 22.72 -34.17
N ILE A 115 12.23 22.62 -33.69
CA ILE A 115 13.41 22.69 -34.52
C ILE A 115 13.70 21.30 -35.09
N PRO A 116 13.70 21.12 -36.42
CA PRO A 116 14.00 19.82 -37.03
C PRO A 116 15.45 19.37 -36.80
N PRO A 117 15.72 18.04 -36.83
CA PRO A 117 17.08 17.52 -36.70
C PRO A 117 17.95 17.96 -37.88
N GLN A 118 19.21 18.30 -37.60
CA GLN A 118 20.19 18.63 -38.65
C GLN A 118 20.78 17.36 -39.28
N ILE A 119 20.98 16.31 -38.51
CA ILE A 119 21.52 15.02 -38.89
C ILE A 119 20.58 13.94 -38.37
N GLY A 120 20.18 12.97 -39.22
CA GLY A 120 19.27 11.90 -38.83
C GLY A 120 17.81 12.17 -39.20
N LYS A 121 16.91 11.24 -38.83
CA LYS A 121 15.51 11.27 -39.25
C LYS A 121 14.60 11.87 -38.18
N TYR A 122 14.87 11.56 -36.92
CA TYR A 122 13.96 11.86 -35.80
C TYR A 122 14.66 12.60 -34.68
N LYS A 123 13.94 13.48 -34.03
CA LYS A 123 14.31 14.09 -32.77
C LYS A 123 13.53 13.40 -31.64
N VAL A 124 14.24 12.75 -30.75
CA VAL A 124 13.65 11.86 -29.74
C VAL A 124 13.79 12.49 -28.36
N TYR A 125 12.68 12.55 -27.65
CA TYR A 125 12.61 13.07 -26.29
C TYR A 125 12.21 11.94 -25.34
N ILE A 126 13.16 11.51 -24.50
CA ILE A 126 12.94 10.52 -23.45
C ILE A 126 12.66 11.28 -22.15
N ILE A 127 11.45 11.13 -21.62
CA ILE A 127 11.04 11.74 -20.35
C ILE A 127 10.84 10.63 -19.34
N ASP A 128 11.78 10.51 -18.40
CA ASP A 128 11.71 9.50 -17.34
C ASP A 128 10.90 10.02 -16.15
N GLU A 129 10.27 9.11 -15.42
CA GLU A 129 9.35 9.35 -14.29
C GLU A 129 8.31 10.45 -14.57
N VAL A 130 7.72 10.40 -15.77
CA VAL A 130 6.80 11.43 -16.29
C VAL A 130 5.64 11.76 -15.34
N HIS A 131 5.25 10.84 -14.45
CA HIS A 131 4.22 11.07 -13.43
C HIS A 131 4.61 12.15 -12.40
N MET A 132 5.88 12.57 -12.35
CA MET A 132 6.38 13.63 -11.47
C MET A 132 6.14 15.04 -12.02
N LEU A 133 5.75 15.18 -13.29
CA LEU A 133 5.41 16.48 -13.89
C LEU A 133 4.24 17.14 -13.16
N SER A 134 4.29 18.47 -13.02
CA SER A 134 3.18 19.23 -12.49
C SER A 134 1.95 19.18 -13.42
N GLN A 135 0.75 19.34 -12.86
CA GLN A 135 -0.49 19.35 -13.64
C GLN A 135 -0.49 20.39 -14.77
N ALA A 136 0.12 21.56 -14.53
CA ALA A 136 0.23 22.63 -15.52
C ALA A 136 1.21 22.25 -16.64
N ALA A 137 2.35 21.62 -16.30
CA ALA A 137 3.32 21.11 -17.27
C ALA A 137 2.70 20.01 -18.16
N PHE A 138 1.91 19.10 -17.58
CA PHE A 138 1.14 18.12 -18.36
C PHE A 138 0.18 18.77 -19.35
N ASN A 139 -0.55 19.80 -18.95
CA ASN A 139 -1.52 20.48 -19.82
C ASN A 139 -0.85 21.20 -20.99
N ASP A 140 0.32 21.82 -20.78
CA ASP A 140 1.09 22.43 -21.87
C ASP A 140 1.67 21.36 -22.81
N PHE A 141 2.11 20.23 -22.26
CA PHE A 141 2.63 19.11 -23.04
C PHE A 141 1.57 18.41 -23.89
N LEU A 142 0.30 18.34 -23.43
CA LEU A 142 -0.82 17.75 -24.18
C LEU A 142 -0.99 18.36 -25.56
N LYS A 143 -0.83 19.69 -25.71
CA LYS A 143 -0.93 20.37 -27.01
C LYS A 143 0.07 19.84 -28.02
N THR A 144 1.30 19.56 -27.56
CA THR A 144 2.37 19.01 -28.42
C THR A 144 2.14 17.54 -28.76
N LEU A 145 1.49 16.78 -27.85
CA LEU A 145 1.12 15.38 -28.13
C LEU A 145 -0.09 15.27 -29.08
N GLU A 146 -0.95 16.29 -29.15
CA GLU A 146 -2.11 16.34 -30.07
C GLU A 146 -1.65 16.65 -31.49
N GLU A 147 -0.74 17.58 -31.65
CA GLU A 147 -0.20 18.02 -32.95
C GLU A 147 1.34 17.95 -32.96
N PRO A 148 1.91 16.74 -32.89
CA PRO A 148 3.36 16.59 -32.85
C PRO A 148 4.00 16.90 -34.23
N PRO A 149 5.16 17.57 -34.27
CA PRO A 149 5.93 17.68 -35.49
C PRO A 149 6.32 16.29 -36.03
N HIS A 150 6.30 16.08 -37.34
CA HIS A 150 6.56 14.78 -37.98
C HIS A 150 7.91 14.16 -37.62
N HIS A 151 8.89 14.99 -37.26
CA HIS A 151 10.22 14.55 -36.89
C HIS A 151 10.37 14.28 -35.38
N ALA A 152 9.38 14.58 -34.57
CA ALA A 152 9.45 14.42 -33.11
C ALA A 152 8.85 13.09 -32.66
N ILE A 153 9.58 12.37 -31.82
CA ILE A 153 9.10 11.16 -31.15
C ILE A 153 9.31 11.33 -29.65
N PHE A 154 8.24 11.10 -28.89
CA PHE A 154 8.25 11.15 -27.43
C PHE A 154 8.24 9.74 -26.86
N ILE A 155 9.14 9.48 -25.91
CA ILE A 155 9.18 8.23 -25.15
C ILE A 155 9.06 8.58 -23.67
N LEU A 156 7.86 8.39 -23.14
CA LEU A 156 7.54 8.65 -21.74
C LEU A 156 7.76 7.38 -20.93
N ALA A 157 8.45 7.47 -19.80
CA ALA A 157 8.61 6.35 -18.89
C ALA A 157 8.01 6.66 -17.52
N THR A 158 7.35 5.69 -16.89
CA THR A 158 6.74 5.86 -15.58
C THR A 158 6.76 4.56 -14.78
N THR A 159 6.95 4.70 -13.47
CA THR A 159 6.72 3.61 -12.52
C THR A 159 5.26 3.53 -12.07
N GLU A 160 4.47 4.60 -12.23
CA GLU A 160 3.12 4.73 -11.73
C GLU A 160 2.12 5.09 -12.83
N LYS A 161 1.70 4.08 -13.60
CA LYS A 161 0.73 4.24 -14.70
C LYS A 161 -0.58 4.89 -14.25
N HIS A 162 -1.04 4.60 -13.04
CA HIS A 162 -2.30 5.11 -12.50
C HIS A 162 -2.30 6.62 -12.23
N LYS A 163 -1.12 7.25 -12.11
CA LYS A 163 -0.97 8.70 -11.96
C LYS A 163 -0.99 9.45 -13.29
N ILE A 164 -0.90 8.75 -14.42
CA ILE A 164 -0.90 9.37 -15.74
C ILE A 164 -2.33 9.71 -16.16
N LEU A 165 -2.51 10.92 -16.67
CA LEU A 165 -3.81 11.40 -17.14
C LEU A 165 -4.37 10.53 -18.28
N PRO A 166 -5.67 10.18 -18.28
CA PRO A 166 -6.30 9.43 -19.35
C PRO A 166 -6.14 10.08 -20.74
N THR A 167 -6.06 11.41 -20.79
CA THR A 167 -5.82 12.19 -22.00
C THR A 167 -4.45 11.90 -22.63
N ILE A 168 -3.42 11.60 -21.84
CA ILE A 168 -2.09 11.18 -22.32
C ILE A 168 -2.13 9.71 -22.74
N LEU A 169 -2.76 8.84 -21.91
CA LEU A 169 -2.87 7.42 -22.21
C LEU A 169 -3.52 7.15 -23.57
N SER A 170 -4.51 7.97 -23.97
CA SER A 170 -5.20 7.82 -25.25
C SER A 170 -4.38 8.28 -26.47
N ARG A 171 -3.27 8.99 -26.27
CA ARG A 171 -2.39 9.53 -27.33
C ARG A 171 -1.06 8.80 -27.45
N CYS A 172 -0.76 7.91 -26.49
CA CYS A 172 0.47 7.15 -26.46
C CYS A 172 0.26 5.68 -26.80
N GLN A 173 1.21 5.09 -27.48
CA GLN A 173 1.30 3.65 -27.60
C GLN A 173 1.90 3.10 -26.29
N ILE A 174 1.11 2.30 -25.56
CA ILE A 174 1.46 1.84 -24.21
C ILE A 174 2.21 0.51 -24.29
N TYR A 175 3.32 0.42 -23.56
CA TYR A 175 4.12 -0.78 -23.37
C TYR A 175 4.27 -1.06 -21.88
N ASP A 176 3.73 -2.17 -21.42
CA ASP A 176 3.79 -2.58 -20.03
C ASP A 176 4.98 -3.52 -19.81
N PHE A 177 5.97 -3.06 -19.04
CA PHE A 177 7.15 -3.82 -18.64
C PHE A 177 6.83 -4.69 -17.44
N ASN A 178 7.11 -5.97 -17.53
CA ASN A 178 6.91 -6.92 -16.46
C ASN A 178 8.11 -6.96 -15.49
N ARG A 179 7.90 -7.46 -14.28
CA ARG A 179 9.00 -7.85 -13.39
C ARG A 179 9.82 -8.95 -14.06
N ILE A 180 11.13 -8.88 -13.89
CA ILE A 180 12.05 -9.89 -14.43
C ILE A 180 11.97 -11.12 -13.54
N GLY A 181 11.88 -12.29 -14.15
CA GLY A 181 11.82 -13.56 -13.43
C GLY A 181 13.10 -13.82 -12.61
N ILE A 182 12.95 -14.54 -11.49
CA ILE A 182 14.09 -14.89 -10.62
C ILE A 182 15.14 -15.67 -11.42
N LYS A 183 14.72 -16.61 -12.27
CA LYS A 183 15.62 -17.38 -13.11
C LYS A 183 16.44 -16.50 -14.05
N ASP A 184 15.76 -15.60 -14.79
CA ASP A 184 16.43 -14.70 -15.73
C ASP A 184 17.40 -13.75 -15.00
N THR A 185 17.04 -13.33 -13.78
CA THR A 185 17.91 -12.51 -12.93
C THR A 185 19.14 -13.28 -12.49
N ILE A 186 19.00 -14.53 -12.05
CA ILE A 186 20.13 -15.40 -11.66
C ILE A 186 21.06 -15.64 -12.84
N ASP A 187 20.50 -15.98 -14.01
CA ASP A 187 21.27 -16.26 -15.23
C ASP A 187 22.10 -15.03 -15.61
N HIS A 188 21.51 -13.82 -15.52
CA HIS A 188 22.23 -12.59 -15.80
C HIS A 188 23.29 -12.26 -14.73
N LEU A 189 23.01 -12.46 -13.45
CA LEU A 189 23.99 -12.27 -12.37
C LEU A 189 25.16 -13.26 -12.50
N GLN A 190 24.91 -14.50 -12.90
CA GLN A 190 25.96 -15.48 -13.20
C GLN A 190 26.82 -15.04 -14.38
N TYR A 191 26.19 -14.50 -15.43
CA TYR A 191 26.91 -13.94 -16.57
C TYR A 191 27.84 -12.80 -16.12
N VAL A 192 27.36 -11.87 -15.31
CA VAL A 192 28.16 -10.75 -14.77
C VAL A 192 29.28 -11.26 -13.87
N ALA A 193 28.99 -12.21 -12.96
CA ALA A 193 29.99 -12.82 -12.08
C ALA A 193 31.14 -13.47 -12.85
N LYS A 194 30.82 -14.18 -13.96
CA LYS A 194 31.84 -14.77 -14.84
C LYS A 194 32.72 -13.71 -15.51
N LEU A 195 32.13 -12.60 -15.96
CA LEU A 195 32.89 -11.51 -16.59
C LEU A 195 33.81 -10.75 -15.60
N GLU A 196 33.37 -10.64 -14.35
CA GLU A 196 34.15 -9.99 -13.28
C GLU A 196 35.08 -10.98 -12.54
N HIS A 197 35.15 -12.26 -12.99
CA HIS A 197 35.93 -13.32 -12.36
C HIS A 197 35.57 -13.53 -10.87
N ILE A 198 34.31 -13.38 -10.51
CA ILE A 198 33.78 -13.53 -9.16
C ILE A 198 33.22 -14.94 -9.01
N ASN A 199 33.59 -15.62 -7.89
CA ASN A 199 32.98 -16.90 -7.54
C ASN A 199 31.70 -16.66 -6.76
N ALA A 200 30.55 -17.12 -7.27
CA ALA A 200 29.26 -16.93 -6.66
C ALA A 200 28.46 -18.23 -6.60
N GLU A 201 27.98 -18.60 -5.41
CA GLU A 201 27.10 -19.75 -5.21
C GLU A 201 25.72 -19.48 -5.82
N PRO A 202 25.09 -20.43 -6.54
CA PRO A 202 23.75 -20.25 -7.12
C PRO A 202 22.67 -19.89 -6.07
N GLU A 203 22.77 -20.45 -4.87
CA GLU A 203 21.85 -20.15 -3.76
C GLU A 203 22.00 -18.70 -3.27
N ALA A 204 23.23 -18.19 -3.23
CA ALA A 204 23.52 -16.79 -2.91
C ALA A 204 22.91 -15.84 -3.94
N LEU A 205 23.04 -16.15 -5.23
CA LEU A 205 22.44 -15.35 -6.32
C LEU A 205 20.90 -15.40 -6.28
N THR A 206 20.33 -16.51 -5.82
CA THR A 206 18.88 -16.64 -5.64
C THR A 206 18.37 -15.65 -4.58
N VAL A 207 19.07 -15.50 -3.45
CA VAL A 207 18.71 -14.54 -2.40
C VAL A 207 18.80 -13.09 -2.93
N ILE A 208 19.84 -12.78 -3.70
CA ILE A 208 19.98 -11.46 -4.34
C ILE A 208 18.81 -11.18 -5.29
N ALA A 209 18.46 -12.15 -6.15
CA ALA A 209 17.35 -12.03 -7.09
C ALA A 209 16.00 -11.84 -6.40
N GLN A 210 15.73 -12.58 -5.32
CA GLN A 210 14.54 -12.42 -4.50
C GLN A 210 14.46 -11.02 -3.86
N LYS A 211 15.58 -10.54 -3.29
CA LYS A 211 15.65 -9.22 -2.65
C LYS A 211 15.45 -8.08 -3.62
N ALA A 212 15.83 -8.27 -4.89
CA ALA A 212 15.68 -7.29 -5.96
C ALA A 212 14.25 -7.16 -6.50
N ASP A 213 13.35 -8.08 -6.16
CA ASP A 213 11.91 -8.05 -6.50
C ASP A 213 11.66 -7.78 -8.00
N GLY A 214 12.45 -8.42 -8.87
CA GLY A 214 12.33 -8.35 -10.33
C GLY A 214 12.92 -7.08 -10.96
N GLY A 215 13.67 -6.27 -10.23
CA GLY A 215 14.41 -5.11 -10.74
C GLY A 215 15.87 -5.44 -11.02
N MET A 216 16.31 -5.55 -12.29
CA MET A 216 17.70 -5.87 -12.65
C MET A 216 18.69 -4.82 -12.14
N ARG A 217 18.31 -3.54 -12.15
CA ARG A 217 19.18 -2.47 -11.63
C ARG A 217 19.46 -2.66 -10.14
N ASP A 218 18.42 -3.02 -9.38
CA ASP A 218 18.51 -3.23 -7.95
C ASP A 218 19.28 -4.54 -7.66
N ALA A 219 19.08 -5.60 -8.46
CA ALA A 219 19.85 -6.85 -8.38
C ALA A 219 21.36 -6.62 -8.57
N LEU A 220 21.76 -5.87 -9.59
CA LEU A 220 23.16 -5.53 -9.84
C LEU A 220 23.75 -4.62 -8.75
N SER A 221 22.96 -3.69 -8.20
CA SER A 221 23.42 -2.84 -7.09
C SER A 221 23.64 -3.63 -5.81
N ILE A 222 22.73 -4.58 -5.50
CA ILE A 222 22.87 -5.51 -4.37
C ILE A 222 24.08 -6.44 -4.59
N PHE A 223 24.26 -6.92 -5.83
CA PHE A 223 25.41 -7.73 -6.19
C PHE A 223 26.74 -7.00 -5.93
N ASP A 224 26.89 -5.75 -6.39
CA ASP A 224 28.06 -4.92 -6.13
C ASP A 224 28.33 -4.71 -4.62
N GLN A 225 27.26 -4.49 -3.85
CA GLN A 225 27.36 -4.34 -2.39
C GLN A 225 27.92 -5.61 -1.75
N VAL A 226 27.42 -6.77 -2.16
CA VAL A 226 27.86 -8.08 -1.66
C VAL A 226 29.30 -8.38 -2.09
N VAL A 227 29.65 -8.10 -3.36
CA VAL A 227 31.03 -8.25 -3.84
C VAL A 227 32.02 -7.42 -3.02
N SER A 228 31.66 -6.16 -2.76
CA SER A 228 32.48 -5.26 -1.96
C SER A 228 32.67 -5.75 -0.52
N PHE A 229 31.65 -6.40 0.05
CA PHE A 229 31.73 -6.98 1.40
C PHE A 229 32.54 -8.26 1.46
N THR A 230 32.42 -9.13 0.42
CA THR A 230 33.02 -10.49 0.43
C THR A 230 34.41 -10.55 -0.20
N GLY A 231 34.84 -9.48 -0.87
CA GLY A 231 36.10 -9.49 -1.59
C GLY A 231 36.16 -10.43 -2.80
N GLY A 232 34.98 -10.78 -3.38
CA GLY A 232 34.88 -11.56 -4.62
C GLY A 232 34.53 -13.05 -4.45
N ASN A 233 34.27 -13.52 -3.23
CA ASN A 233 33.76 -14.88 -3.01
C ASN A 233 32.37 -14.83 -2.35
N ILE A 234 31.33 -14.94 -3.16
CA ILE A 234 29.93 -14.78 -2.72
C ILE A 234 29.39 -16.14 -2.28
N THR A 235 29.23 -16.32 -0.98
CA THR A 235 28.58 -17.51 -0.39
C THR A 235 27.19 -17.15 0.12
N TYR A 236 26.31 -18.15 0.24
CA TYR A 236 24.96 -17.97 0.79
C TYR A 236 24.98 -17.25 2.15
N LYS A 237 25.88 -17.70 3.06
CA LYS A 237 25.99 -17.13 4.39
C LYS A 237 26.42 -15.65 4.38
N SER A 238 27.38 -15.28 3.53
CA SER A 238 27.85 -13.90 3.43
C SER A 238 26.79 -12.96 2.88
N VAL A 239 25.93 -13.44 1.95
CA VAL A 239 24.80 -12.68 1.41
C VAL A 239 23.74 -12.43 2.48
N ILE A 240 23.35 -13.46 3.22
CA ILE A 240 22.38 -13.35 4.33
C ILE A 240 22.87 -12.33 5.36
N GLU A 241 24.14 -12.39 5.74
CA GLU A 241 24.73 -11.48 6.71
C GLU A 241 24.80 -10.04 6.21
N ASN A 242 25.25 -9.82 4.97
CA ASN A 242 25.38 -8.49 4.38
C ASN A 242 24.02 -7.81 4.12
N LEU A 243 23.05 -8.56 3.58
CA LEU A 243 21.74 -8.01 3.23
C LEU A 243 20.79 -7.94 4.43
N ASN A 244 21.24 -8.35 5.60
CA ASN A 244 20.42 -8.45 6.80
C ASN A 244 19.09 -9.17 6.51
N VAL A 245 19.17 -10.31 5.80
CA VAL A 245 18.05 -11.20 5.52
C VAL A 245 18.02 -12.27 6.59
N LEU A 246 16.87 -12.52 7.17
CA LEU A 246 16.76 -13.57 8.16
C LEU A 246 16.82 -14.94 7.46
N ASP A 247 17.75 -15.80 7.92
CA ASP A 247 17.94 -17.13 7.38
C ASP A 247 16.66 -17.98 7.52
N TYR A 248 16.32 -18.76 6.49
CA TYR A 248 15.20 -19.72 6.51
C TYR A 248 15.25 -20.68 7.70
N GLU A 249 16.43 -20.98 8.21
CA GLU A 249 16.64 -21.82 9.41
C GLU A 249 15.84 -21.35 10.62
N TYR A 250 15.73 -20.03 10.82
CA TYR A 250 14.95 -19.45 11.93
C TYR A 250 13.47 -19.72 11.77
N TYR A 251 12.95 -19.61 10.55
CA TYR A 251 11.54 -19.87 10.28
C TYR A 251 11.20 -21.35 10.38
N PHE A 252 12.07 -22.25 9.88
CA PHE A 252 11.91 -23.68 10.03
C PHE A 252 11.86 -24.10 11.51
N LYS A 253 12.84 -23.65 12.30
CA LYS A 253 12.89 -23.91 13.76
C LYS A 253 11.69 -23.34 14.48
N LEU A 254 11.30 -22.09 14.16
CA LEU A 254 10.15 -21.46 14.78
C LEU A 254 8.87 -22.22 14.48
N THR A 255 8.66 -22.68 13.25
CA THR A 255 7.47 -23.43 12.88
C THR A 255 7.41 -24.76 13.62
N ASP A 256 8.53 -25.48 13.77
CA ASP A 256 8.56 -26.72 14.57
C ASP A 256 8.22 -26.43 16.05
N LEU A 257 8.75 -25.35 16.65
CA LEU A 257 8.42 -24.94 18.01
C LEU A 257 6.93 -24.56 18.16
N LEU A 258 6.35 -23.89 17.15
CA LEU A 258 4.93 -23.54 17.16
C LEU A 258 4.03 -24.78 17.05
N LEU A 259 4.42 -25.78 16.23
CA LEU A 259 3.71 -27.05 16.11
C LEU A 259 3.74 -27.85 17.42
N GLU A 260 4.85 -27.78 18.15
CA GLU A 260 5.01 -28.43 19.46
C GLU A 260 4.42 -27.60 20.63
N ASN A 261 3.82 -26.43 20.35
CA ASN A 261 3.30 -25.49 21.36
C ASN A 261 4.34 -25.04 22.41
N LYS A 262 5.61 -24.92 22.00
CA LYS A 262 6.71 -24.46 22.84
C LYS A 262 6.83 -22.93 22.83
N VAL A 263 5.89 -22.26 23.50
CA VAL A 263 5.81 -20.80 23.55
C VAL A 263 7.08 -20.13 24.10
N PRO A 264 7.65 -20.59 25.24
CA PRO A 264 8.85 -19.95 25.78
C PRO A 264 10.05 -19.96 24.82
N GLU A 265 10.27 -21.09 24.13
CA GLU A 265 11.38 -21.25 23.19
C GLU A 265 11.17 -20.41 21.93
N SER A 266 9.90 -20.27 21.44
CA SER A 266 9.56 -19.39 20.34
C SER A 266 9.83 -17.93 20.68
N MET A 267 9.54 -17.48 21.90
CA MET A 267 9.85 -16.13 22.38
C MET A 267 11.35 -15.89 22.51
N LEU A 268 12.11 -16.88 23.00
CA LEU A 268 13.57 -16.80 23.08
C LEU A 268 14.19 -16.70 21.68
N LEU A 269 13.73 -17.49 20.72
CA LEU A 269 14.19 -17.43 19.34
C LEU A 269 13.91 -16.05 18.73
N PHE A 270 12.73 -15.48 18.93
CA PHE A 270 12.41 -14.13 18.50
C PHE A 270 13.31 -13.08 19.17
N ASN A 271 13.59 -13.22 20.46
CA ASN A 271 14.52 -12.32 21.16
C ASN A 271 15.94 -12.40 20.57
N ASP A 272 16.40 -13.57 20.15
CA ASP A 272 17.70 -13.73 19.51
C ASP A 272 17.74 -13.09 18.11
N VAL A 273 16.62 -13.13 17.37
CA VAL A 273 16.46 -12.41 16.10
C VAL A 273 16.57 -10.90 16.33
N LEU A 274 15.90 -10.36 17.36
CA LEU A 274 15.99 -8.93 17.71
C LEU A 274 17.41 -8.52 18.15
N LYS A 275 18.13 -9.36 18.92
CA LYS A 275 19.52 -9.12 19.31
C LYS A 275 20.48 -9.03 18.12
N LYS A 276 20.18 -9.73 17.02
CA LYS A 276 20.93 -9.66 15.76
C LYS A 276 20.62 -8.41 14.93
N GLY A 277 19.73 -7.53 15.41
CA GLY A 277 19.40 -6.27 14.75
C GLY A 277 18.27 -6.34 13.75
N PHE A 278 17.54 -7.46 13.63
CA PHE A 278 16.38 -7.57 12.75
C PHE A 278 15.17 -6.84 13.31
N ASP A 279 14.40 -6.19 12.43
CA ASP A 279 13.13 -5.58 12.82
C ASP A 279 12.01 -6.61 12.89
N GLY A 280 11.12 -6.44 13.89
CA GLY A 280 9.97 -7.34 14.09
C GLY A 280 8.98 -7.34 12.93
N SER A 281 8.85 -6.25 12.16
CA SER A 281 7.99 -6.20 10.97
C SER A 281 8.53 -7.15 9.89
N HIS A 282 9.83 -7.07 9.58
CA HIS A 282 10.46 -7.98 8.61
C HIS A 282 10.38 -9.44 9.05
N PHE A 283 10.50 -9.69 10.35
CA PHE A 283 10.36 -11.03 10.91
C PHE A 283 8.95 -11.61 10.68
N ILE A 284 7.90 -10.84 10.98
CA ILE A 284 6.49 -11.26 10.81
C ILE A 284 6.13 -11.43 9.33
N THR A 285 6.55 -10.50 8.47
CA THR A 285 6.32 -10.60 7.03
C THR A 285 7.01 -11.83 6.44
N GLY A 286 8.25 -12.10 6.86
CA GLY A 286 9.00 -13.31 6.48
C GLY A 286 8.34 -14.59 6.99
N LEU A 287 7.82 -14.60 8.23
CA LEU A 287 7.09 -15.73 8.79
C LEU A 287 5.79 -16.01 8.03
N SER A 288 5.05 -14.95 7.65
CA SER A 288 3.85 -15.08 6.83
C SER A 288 4.17 -15.69 5.46
N SER A 289 5.26 -15.24 4.82
CA SER A 289 5.75 -15.79 3.56
C SER A 289 6.18 -17.26 3.71
N HIS A 290 6.84 -17.62 4.80
CA HIS A 290 7.22 -18.99 5.10
C HIS A 290 6.00 -19.93 5.24
N PHE A 291 4.95 -19.50 5.94
CA PHE A 291 3.71 -20.28 6.04
C PHE A 291 3.01 -20.42 4.68
N ARG A 292 3.03 -19.39 3.84
CA ARG A 292 2.52 -19.47 2.47
C ARG A 292 3.31 -20.50 1.66
N ASP A 293 4.64 -20.51 1.77
CA ASP A 293 5.51 -21.42 1.04
C ASP A 293 5.35 -22.87 1.51
N LEU A 294 5.11 -23.09 2.82
CA LEU A 294 4.70 -24.38 3.34
C LEU A 294 3.36 -24.85 2.77
N LEU A 295 2.38 -23.94 2.66
CA LEU A 295 1.07 -24.28 2.08
C LEU A 295 1.18 -24.63 0.60
N VAL A 296 1.95 -23.87 -0.18
CA VAL A 296 2.25 -24.11 -1.60
C VAL A 296 3.01 -25.44 -1.78
N SER A 297 3.86 -25.81 -0.83
CA SER A 297 4.66 -27.05 -0.90
C SER A 297 3.88 -28.34 -0.62
N LYS A 298 2.62 -28.22 -0.16
CA LYS A 298 1.76 -29.40 0.11
C LYS A 298 1.29 -30.10 -1.16
N ASP A 299 1.07 -29.34 -2.24
CA ASP A 299 0.57 -29.88 -3.49
C ASP A 299 1.68 -29.86 -4.55
N PRO A 300 1.97 -30.99 -5.22
CA PRO A 300 2.96 -31.04 -6.29
C PRO A 300 2.67 -30.08 -7.46
N SER A 301 1.41 -29.78 -7.74
CA SER A 301 1.00 -28.87 -8.82
C SER A 301 1.40 -27.43 -8.55
N THR A 302 1.43 -27.02 -7.28
CA THR A 302 1.76 -25.66 -6.85
C THR A 302 3.25 -25.44 -6.56
N LEU A 303 4.07 -26.50 -6.57
CA LEU A 303 5.53 -26.40 -6.37
C LEU A 303 6.24 -25.46 -7.36
N GLN A 304 5.64 -25.21 -8.53
CA GLN A 304 6.17 -24.25 -9.50
C GLN A 304 6.11 -22.80 -8.98
N LEU A 305 5.23 -22.52 -8.02
CA LEU A 305 5.09 -21.20 -7.39
C LEU A 305 6.12 -20.96 -6.28
N LEU A 306 6.94 -21.97 -5.95
CA LEU A 306 7.96 -21.88 -4.91
C LEU A 306 9.28 -21.39 -5.51
N GLU A 307 9.62 -20.15 -5.20
CA GLU A 307 10.78 -19.45 -5.74
C GLU A 307 12.02 -19.58 -4.83
N VAL A 308 12.39 -20.82 -4.47
CA VAL A 308 13.54 -21.10 -3.59
C VAL A 308 14.52 -22.11 -4.24
N GLY A 309 15.76 -22.12 -3.74
CA GLY A 309 16.78 -23.07 -4.17
C GLY A 309 16.38 -24.54 -3.95
N ALA A 310 16.99 -25.45 -4.70
CA ALA A 310 16.63 -26.88 -4.68
C ALA A 310 16.76 -27.50 -3.28
N GLY A 311 17.82 -27.24 -2.54
CA GLY A 311 18.05 -27.76 -1.18
C GLY A 311 17.01 -27.28 -0.16
N ILE A 312 16.60 -26.02 -0.26
CA ILE A 312 15.57 -25.44 0.62
C ILE A 312 14.18 -25.98 0.26
N ARG A 313 13.92 -26.23 -1.03
CA ARG A 313 12.64 -26.79 -1.52
C ARG A 313 12.31 -28.15 -0.90
N ASP A 314 13.29 -29.04 -0.76
CA ASP A 314 13.05 -30.37 -0.18
C ASP A 314 12.74 -30.27 1.32
N ARG A 315 13.35 -29.34 2.03
CA ARG A 315 13.02 -29.06 3.44
C ARG A 315 11.60 -28.50 3.60
N TYR A 316 11.16 -27.62 2.68
CA TYR A 316 9.78 -27.14 2.66
C TYR A 316 8.78 -28.28 2.47
N LYS A 317 9.05 -29.24 1.58
CA LYS A 317 8.20 -30.42 1.39
C LYS A 317 8.10 -31.26 2.67
N GLU A 318 9.23 -31.49 3.32
CA GLU A 318 9.28 -32.28 4.55
C GLU A 318 8.49 -31.63 5.69
N GLN A 319 8.71 -30.33 5.95
CA GLN A 319 7.99 -29.62 7.01
C GLN A 319 6.51 -29.41 6.65
N ALA A 320 6.17 -29.21 5.37
CA ALA A 320 4.79 -29.06 4.93
C ALA A 320 3.93 -30.30 5.25
N GLN A 321 4.50 -31.51 5.21
CA GLN A 321 3.80 -32.74 5.61
C GLN A 321 3.43 -32.76 7.10
N LYS A 322 4.25 -32.13 7.96
CA LYS A 322 4.02 -32.03 9.41
C LYS A 322 2.95 -31.00 9.78
N CYS A 323 2.72 -30.01 8.91
CA CYS A 323 1.79 -28.90 9.17
C CYS A 323 0.36 -29.24 8.73
N ASP A 324 -0.65 -28.94 9.55
CA ASP A 324 -2.04 -28.96 9.10
C ASP A 324 -2.37 -27.73 8.24
N GLN A 325 -3.23 -27.92 7.22
CA GLN A 325 -3.64 -26.83 6.34
C GLN A 325 -4.41 -25.73 7.08
N LYS A 326 -5.27 -26.11 8.05
CA LYS A 326 -6.01 -25.17 8.87
C LYS A 326 -5.08 -24.33 9.75
N PHE A 327 -4.03 -24.95 10.30
CA PHE A 327 -3.00 -24.27 11.07
C PHE A 327 -2.31 -23.20 10.21
N LEU A 328 -1.81 -23.57 9.03
CA LEU A 328 -1.11 -22.65 8.12
C LEU A 328 -1.97 -21.44 7.75
N TYR A 329 -3.25 -21.67 7.40
CA TYR A 329 -4.17 -20.60 7.06
C TYR A 329 -4.43 -19.64 8.23
N ARG A 330 -4.69 -20.19 9.43
CA ARG A 330 -4.93 -19.36 10.63
C ARG A 330 -3.68 -18.60 11.05
N ALA A 331 -2.50 -19.24 10.98
CA ALA A 331 -1.22 -18.61 11.31
C ALA A 331 -0.88 -17.47 10.33
N MET A 332 -1.06 -17.65 9.02
CA MET A 332 -0.91 -16.57 8.04
C MET A 332 -1.84 -15.40 8.33
N LYS A 333 -3.10 -15.66 8.69
CA LYS A 333 -4.04 -14.60 9.05
C LYS A 333 -3.57 -13.80 10.26
N LEU A 334 -3.11 -14.47 11.32
CA LEU A 334 -2.57 -13.82 12.51
C LEU A 334 -1.32 -12.98 12.20
N CYS A 335 -0.43 -13.48 11.36
CA CYS A 335 0.74 -12.73 10.91
C CYS A 335 0.35 -11.50 10.09
N ASN A 336 -0.62 -11.61 9.18
CA ASN A 336 -1.13 -10.48 8.40
C ASN A 336 -1.79 -9.42 9.30
N ASP A 337 -2.61 -9.84 10.26
CA ASP A 337 -3.24 -8.93 11.22
C ASP A 337 -2.19 -8.20 12.09
N CYS A 338 -1.10 -8.89 12.45
CA CYS A 338 0.04 -8.31 13.14
C CYS A 338 0.74 -7.25 12.28
N ASP A 339 1.03 -7.54 11.00
CA ASP A 339 1.72 -6.62 10.10
C ASP A 339 0.89 -5.34 9.85
N LEU A 340 -0.41 -5.49 9.60
CA LEU A 340 -1.33 -4.35 9.44
C LEU A 340 -1.35 -3.43 10.67
N ASN A 341 -1.31 -4.01 11.88
CA ASN A 341 -1.35 -3.28 13.13
C ASN A 341 0.03 -2.82 13.63
N TYR A 342 1.14 -3.28 12.99
CA TYR A 342 2.49 -3.05 13.48
C TYR A 342 2.87 -1.56 13.57
N ARG A 343 2.46 -0.77 12.56
CA ARG A 343 2.72 0.68 12.53
C ARG A 343 1.92 1.45 13.58
N ALA A 344 0.69 1.02 13.86
CA ALA A 344 -0.21 1.67 14.80
C ALA A 344 0.11 1.31 16.26
N SER A 345 0.77 0.17 16.50
CA SER A 345 1.09 -0.30 17.85
C SER A 345 2.17 0.52 18.52
N LYS A 346 1.92 0.93 19.78
CA LYS A 346 2.92 1.59 20.63
C LYS A 346 4.01 0.62 21.11
N ASN A 347 3.66 -0.65 21.35
CA ASN A 347 4.59 -1.69 21.78
C ASN A 347 4.67 -2.78 20.69
N LYS A 348 5.54 -2.55 19.73
CA LYS A 348 5.75 -3.43 18.57
C LYS A 348 6.21 -4.83 18.97
N ARG A 349 7.10 -4.91 19.96
CA ARG A 349 7.64 -6.18 20.47
C ARG A 349 6.53 -7.05 21.07
N LEU A 350 5.70 -6.47 21.94
CA LEU A 350 4.59 -7.19 22.57
C LEU A 350 3.56 -7.68 21.53
N LEU A 351 3.31 -6.91 20.47
CA LEU A 351 2.41 -7.31 19.40
C LEU A 351 2.89 -8.59 18.71
N VAL A 352 4.18 -8.65 18.37
CA VAL A 352 4.79 -9.86 17.76
C VAL A 352 4.76 -11.03 18.73
N GLU A 353 5.15 -10.83 19.99
CA GLU A 353 5.13 -11.89 21.01
C GLU A 353 3.72 -12.46 21.21
N LEU A 354 2.68 -11.61 21.24
CA LEU A 354 1.28 -12.05 21.30
C LEU A 354 0.87 -12.87 20.07
N THR A 355 1.31 -12.46 18.89
CA THR A 355 1.04 -13.21 17.65
C THR A 355 1.69 -14.59 17.67
N LEU A 356 2.94 -14.70 18.13
CA LEU A 356 3.63 -15.99 18.29
C LEU A 356 2.91 -16.90 19.29
N ILE A 357 2.46 -16.35 20.43
CA ILE A 357 1.66 -17.09 21.42
C ILE A 357 0.38 -17.62 20.79
N GLN A 358 -0.35 -16.77 20.06
CA GLN A 358 -1.59 -17.16 19.38
C GLN A 358 -1.33 -18.24 18.32
N CYS A 359 -0.27 -18.13 17.52
CA CYS A 359 0.12 -19.14 16.54
C CYS A 359 0.42 -20.49 17.20
N ALA A 360 1.16 -20.50 18.32
CA ALA A 360 1.46 -21.72 19.06
C ALA A 360 0.19 -22.37 19.64
N GLN A 361 -0.79 -21.58 20.05
CA GLN A 361 -2.06 -22.08 20.60
C GLN A 361 -2.99 -22.71 19.56
N LEU A 362 -2.79 -22.41 18.25
CA LEU A 362 -3.58 -23.02 17.17
C LEU A 362 -3.45 -24.55 17.08
N THR A 363 -2.38 -25.11 17.64
CA THR A 363 -2.14 -26.56 17.67
C THR A 363 -2.85 -27.29 18.82
N LEU A 364 -3.39 -26.54 19.79
CA LEU A 364 -4.18 -27.13 20.86
C LEU A 364 -5.55 -27.54 20.31
N PRO A 365 -6.04 -28.76 20.65
CA PRO A 365 -7.38 -29.17 20.25
C PRO A 365 -8.40 -28.18 20.80
N ASP A 366 -9.27 -27.67 19.92
CA ASP A 366 -10.38 -26.80 20.30
C ASP A 366 -11.22 -27.55 21.35
N ALA A 367 -11.36 -26.99 22.53
CA ALA A 367 -12.16 -27.58 23.61
C ALA A 367 -13.67 -27.66 23.26
N ASP A 368 -14.06 -27.11 22.12
CA ASP A 368 -15.43 -27.06 21.61
C ASP A 368 -15.86 -28.31 20.81
N ASP A 369 -14.91 -29.16 20.38
CA ASP A 369 -15.24 -30.39 19.62
C ASP A 369 -15.64 -31.58 20.50
N VAL A 370 -15.57 -31.47 21.83
CA VAL A 370 -15.83 -32.59 22.77
C VAL A 370 -17.12 -32.42 23.58
N SER A 371 -17.81 -31.28 23.54
CA SER A 371 -19.07 -31.15 24.27
C SER A 371 -20.02 -30.12 23.63
N GLY A 372 -21.11 -30.61 23.06
CA GLY A 372 -22.28 -29.82 22.68
C GLY A 372 -22.98 -29.22 23.91
N GLY A 373 -22.40 -28.21 24.53
CA GLY A 373 -23.01 -27.53 25.68
C GLY A 373 -22.46 -26.11 25.80
N ARG A 374 -23.37 -25.12 25.87
CA ARG A 374 -23.10 -23.72 26.21
C ARG A 374 -22.52 -23.61 27.61
N GLY A 375 -21.20 -23.64 27.76
CA GLY A 375 -20.47 -23.38 29.00
C GLY A 375 -19.59 -22.13 28.88
N PRO A 376 -19.27 -21.42 29.99
CA PRO A 376 -18.44 -20.25 29.99
C PRO A 376 -17.00 -20.61 29.53
N LYS A 377 -16.40 -19.77 28.70
CA LYS A 377 -15.04 -19.93 28.16
C LYS A 377 -14.03 -20.22 29.26
N LYS A 378 -13.37 -21.38 29.19
CA LYS A 378 -12.34 -21.78 30.15
C LYS A 378 -11.12 -20.87 30.06
N ILE A 379 -10.69 -20.38 31.20
CA ILE A 379 -9.49 -19.60 31.46
C ILE A 379 -8.26 -20.38 30.96
N LEU A 380 -7.37 -19.71 30.26
CA LEU A 380 -6.09 -20.19 29.75
C LEU A 380 -5.34 -21.03 30.79
N LYS A 381 -4.89 -22.23 30.41
CA LYS A 381 -3.96 -23.02 31.24
C LYS A 381 -2.67 -22.21 31.44
N PRO A 382 -1.99 -22.29 32.60
CA PRO A 382 -0.77 -21.55 32.83
C PRO A 382 0.30 -21.94 31.80
N LEU A 383 0.79 -20.93 31.06
CA LEU A 383 1.76 -21.06 29.98
C LEU A 383 3.17 -21.46 30.44
N PHE A 384 3.44 -21.39 31.74
CA PHE A 384 4.72 -21.69 32.33
C PHE A 384 4.58 -22.78 33.38
N THR A 385 4.97 -24.00 33.04
CA THR A 385 5.17 -25.08 34.02
C THR A 385 6.60 -24.93 34.52
N GLN A 386 6.78 -24.49 35.76
CA GLN A 386 8.07 -24.55 36.43
C GLN A 386 8.48 -26.03 36.51
N GLN A 387 9.56 -26.40 35.84
CA GLN A 387 10.27 -27.64 36.09
C GLN A 387 10.88 -27.52 37.50
N ALA A 388 10.21 -28.11 38.49
CA ALA A 388 10.81 -28.33 39.80
C ALA A 388 11.90 -29.40 39.64
N ALA A 389 13.15 -28.99 39.88
CA ALA A 389 14.28 -29.88 39.99
C ALA A 389 14.01 -30.93 41.10
N SER A 390 14.06 -32.20 40.71
CA SER A 390 14.01 -33.33 41.64
C SER A 390 15.28 -33.39 42.49
N THR A 391 15.15 -33.12 43.78
CA THR A 391 16.07 -33.65 44.77
C THR A 391 15.31 -34.56 45.72
N ALA A 392 15.71 -35.84 45.67
CA ALA A 392 15.24 -36.89 46.55
C ALA A 392 15.77 -36.75 47.98
N ALA A 393 14.88 -36.89 49.00
CA ALA A 393 15.22 -37.48 50.28
C ALA A 393 13.95 -37.77 51.11
N THR A 394 13.66 -39.08 51.26
CA THR A 394 13.34 -39.85 52.45
C THR A 394 12.23 -39.39 53.39
N GLN A 395 11.22 -40.26 53.51
CA GLN A 395 10.13 -40.38 54.50
C GLN A 395 10.57 -40.37 55.98
N PRO A 396 9.74 -40.19 57.04
CA PRO A 396 8.57 -41.06 57.26
C PRO A 396 7.28 -40.34 57.84
N GLN A 397 6.15 -41.03 57.69
CA GLN A 397 4.89 -40.83 58.37
C GLN A 397 4.97 -41.06 59.91
N PRO A 398 4.06 -40.54 60.78
CA PRO A 398 2.86 -41.32 61.13
C PRO A 398 1.53 -40.54 61.37
N GLN A 399 0.47 -41.27 61.11
CA GLN A 399 -0.90 -41.33 61.60
C GLN A 399 -1.38 -40.48 62.81
N ALA A 400 -2.56 -39.88 62.78
CA ALA A 400 -3.82 -40.34 63.29
C ALA A 400 -4.75 -39.26 63.92
N LYS A 401 -6.05 -39.43 63.66
CA LYS A 401 -7.27 -39.11 64.48
C LYS A 401 -7.77 -37.66 64.56
N ALA A 402 -8.90 -37.34 63.95
CA ALA A 402 -10.31 -37.54 64.33
C ALA A 402 -10.83 -36.59 65.44
N ALA A 403 -11.90 -35.86 65.13
CA ALA A 403 -13.13 -35.49 65.87
C ALA A 403 -13.67 -34.16 65.31
N ALA A 404 -14.79 -34.08 64.67
CA ALA A 404 -16.19 -34.12 65.09
C ALA A 404 -16.64 -32.90 65.92
N ALA A 405 -17.64 -32.21 65.39
CA ALA A 405 -18.87 -31.66 65.99
C ALA A 405 -19.31 -30.41 65.20
N GLN A 406 -20.41 -30.46 64.43
CA GLN A 406 -21.82 -30.15 64.82
C GLN A 406 -21.94 -28.71 65.30
N THR A 407 -22.81 -27.88 64.74
CA THR A 407 -24.26 -27.77 64.79
C THR A 407 -24.76 -26.61 63.95
N ALA A 408 -25.75 -26.79 63.17
CA ALA A 408 -27.20 -26.49 63.25
C ALA A 408 -27.54 -25.10 62.68
N ALA A 409 -28.27 -25.00 61.59
CA ALA A 409 -29.72 -25.05 61.37
C ALA A 409 -30.38 -23.67 61.43
N THR A 410 -31.16 -23.33 60.43
CA THR A 410 -32.55 -22.93 60.33
C THR A 410 -32.86 -22.40 58.94
N ALA A 411 -33.59 -23.07 58.07
CA ALA A 411 -35.03 -23.20 57.83
C ALA A 411 -35.68 -21.96 57.18
N VAL A 412 -36.02 -22.04 55.91
CA VAL A 412 -37.26 -22.04 55.11
C VAL A 412 -38.43 -21.09 55.58
N PRO A 413 -39.31 -20.50 54.70
CA PRO A 413 -40.08 -21.20 53.69
C PRO A 413 -40.43 -20.48 52.38
N GLN A 414 -40.86 -21.30 51.41
CA GLN A 414 -41.71 -20.94 50.26
C GLN A 414 -43.17 -20.69 50.66
N PRO A 415 -44.01 -20.14 49.74
CA PRO A 415 -45.11 -20.93 49.18
C PRO A 415 -45.28 -20.75 47.68
N GLN A 416 -45.45 -21.75 46.90
CA GLN A 416 -46.56 -22.55 46.34
C GLN A 416 -47.81 -21.78 45.84
N GLY A 417 -48.21 -22.20 44.61
CA GLY A 417 -49.54 -21.99 44.02
C GLY A 417 -49.55 -22.14 42.53
N THR A 418 -49.68 -23.30 42.02
CA THR A 418 -50.76 -24.10 41.40
C THR A 418 -51.17 -23.67 39.98
N SER A 419 -50.85 -24.51 39.01
CA SER A 419 -51.67 -25.42 38.18
C SER A 419 -52.61 -24.76 37.16
N THR A 420 -52.60 -25.11 35.90
CA THR A 420 -53.40 -26.18 35.31
C THR A 420 -53.04 -26.39 33.80
N ALA A 421 -53.01 -27.60 33.44
CA ALA A 421 -53.06 -28.43 32.30
C ALA A 421 -53.96 -28.01 31.11
N GLY A 422 -53.58 -28.52 29.91
CA GLY A 422 -54.39 -28.65 28.71
C GLY A 422 -53.52 -28.90 27.49
N SER A 423 -53.21 -29.98 27.20
CA SER A 423 -53.34 -31.15 26.35
C SER A 423 -53.83 -30.91 24.91
N MET A 424 -53.18 -31.62 24.02
CA MET A 424 -53.57 -32.21 22.72
C MET A 424 -53.21 -31.51 21.42
N ASN A 425 -52.31 -32.07 20.74
CA ASN A 425 -52.36 -33.03 19.61
C ASN A 425 -52.12 -32.47 18.18
N ALA A 426 -51.06 -33.04 17.60
CA ALA A 426 -50.95 -33.61 16.26
C ALA A 426 -51.28 -32.79 15.03
N SER A 427 -50.31 -32.59 14.16
CA SER A 427 -50.25 -33.18 12.83
C SER A 427 -49.25 -32.45 11.90
N ARG A 428 -48.26 -33.14 11.40
CA ARG A 428 -47.55 -32.85 10.14
C ARG A 428 -48.50 -33.14 8.95
N PRO A 429 -48.36 -32.60 7.72
CA PRO A 429 -47.13 -32.67 6.91
C PRO A 429 -46.83 -31.43 6.04
N SER A 430 -45.61 -31.41 5.50
CA SER A 430 -45.10 -30.59 4.40
C SER A 430 -45.85 -30.80 3.06
N PRO A 431 -45.78 -29.98 2.00
CA PRO A 431 -44.54 -29.70 1.25
C PRO A 431 -44.41 -28.25 0.70
N LEU A 432 -43.19 -27.98 0.21
CA LEU A 432 -42.74 -26.85 -0.60
C LEU A 432 -43.58 -26.60 -1.84
N PRO A 433 -43.59 -25.35 -2.39
CA PRO A 433 -42.82 -25.19 -3.63
C PRO A 433 -41.94 -23.94 -3.69
N GLN A 434 -40.89 -24.11 -4.47
CA GLN A 434 -39.93 -23.12 -4.93
C GLN A 434 -40.61 -22.07 -5.81
N THR A 435 -40.27 -20.78 -5.65
CA THR A 435 -40.26 -19.83 -6.75
C THR A 435 -39.07 -18.88 -6.60
N ARG A 436 -38.25 -18.98 -7.59
CA ARG A 436 -37.09 -18.19 -7.90
C ARG A 436 -37.58 -16.88 -8.49
N GLU A 437 -37.38 -15.73 -7.86
CA GLU A 437 -37.55 -14.43 -8.52
C GLU A 437 -36.17 -13.87 -8.89
N GLU A 438 -35.97 -13.81 -10.22
CA GLU A 438 -34.86 -13.12 -10.86
C GLU A 438 -35.06 -11.61 -10.74
N LYS A 439 -34.08 -10.92 -10.11
CA LYS A 439 -33.98 -9.46 -10.15
C LYS A 439 -33.46 -9.03 -11.53
N LYS A 440 -34.33 -8.41 -12.30
CA LYS A 440 -34.02 -7.76 -13.61
C LYS A 440 -33.19 -6.50 -13.36
N ILE A 441 -32.05 -6.45 -14.04
CA ILE A 441 -31.17 -5.27 -14.17
C ILE A 441 -31.85 -4.30 -15.18
N PRO A 442 -31.98 -2.99 -14.92
CA PRO A 442 -32.53 -2.06 -15.89
C PRO A 442 -31.49 -1.74 -16.97
N VAL A 443 -31.89 -2.00 -18.22
CA VAL A 443 -31.16 -1.64 -19.44
C VAL A 443 -31.43 -0.17 -19.74
N PHE A 444 -30.40 0.67 -19.77
CA PHE A 444 -30.48 2.04 -20.26
C PHE A 444 -30.51 2.05 -21.79
N LYS A 445 -31.60 2.60 -22.37
CA LYS A 445 -31.67 2.91 -23.79
C LYS A 445 -30.88 4.18 -24.10
N ALA A 446 -29.95 4.08 -25.04
CA ALA A 446 -29.23 5.20 -25.62
C ALA A 446 -30.20 6.08 -26.41
N GLY A 447 -30.41 7.30 -25.93
CA GLY A 447 -31.07 8.36 -26.65
C GLY A 447 -30.04 9.29 -27.28
N SER A 448 -30.16 9.53 -28.55
CA SER A 448 -29.32 10.34 -29.42
C SER A 448 -29.14 11.78 -28.91
N LEU A 449 -27.91 12.21 -28.71
CA LEU A 449 -27.53 13.62 -28.55
C LEU A 449 -27.00 14.13 -29.89
N GLY A 450 -27.86 14.79 -30.64
CA GLY A 450 -27.49 15.59 -31.80
C GLY A 450 -26.96 16.95 -31.35
N ILE A 451 -25.69 17.25 -31.67
CA ILE A 451 -25.09 18.57 -31.47
C ILE A 451 -25.37 19.42 -32.70
N SER A 452 -26.10 20.52 -32.52
CA SER A 452 -26.26 21.56 -33.54
C SER A 452 -25.45 22.80 -33.15
N LEU A 453 -24.43 23.10 -33.94
CA LEU A 453 -23.65 24.32 -33.92
C LEU A 453 -24.39 25.40 -34.73
N ARG A 454 -24.92 26.44 -34.05
CA ARG A 454 -25.09 27.79 -34.62
C ARG A 454 -25.32 28.80 -33.51
N ARG A 455 -24.39 29.72 -33.30
CA ARG A 455 -24.61 31.01 -32.64
C ARG A 455 -25.43 31.93 -33.53
N PRO A 456 -26.29 32.80 -32.97
CA PRO A 456 -25.96 34.21 -33.00
C PRO A 456 -26.34 35.03 -31.74
N LEU A 457 -25.67 36.16 -31.61
CA LEU A 457 -25.78 37.26 -30.70
C LEU A 457 -27.25 37.67 -30.38
N HIS A 458 -27.58 37.68 -29.07
CA HIS A 458 -28.43 38.67 -28.38
C HIS A 458 -28.44 38.33 -26.88
N GLU A 459 -27.45 38.80 -26.20
CA GLU A 459 -27.41 38.78 -24.73
C GLU A 459 -27.15 40.22 -24.26
N GLN A 460 -28.20 40.87 -23.80
CA GLN A 460 -28.10 42.00 -22.87
C GLN A 460 -29.46 42.45 -22.25
N GLN A 461 -30.57 41.70 -22.42
CA GLN A 461 -31.83 42.10 -21.78
C GLN A 461 -32.58 40.98 -21.03
N ALA A 462 -31.90 39.87 -20.64
CA ALA A 462 -32.52 38.77 -19.92
C ALA A 462 -32.09 38.59 -18.45
N ALA A 463 -31.22 39.47 -17.95
CA ALA A 463 -30.70 39.34 -16.56
C ALA A 463 -31.64 39.94 -15.49
N GLU A 464 -32.55 40.84 -15.84
CA GLU A 464 -33.44 41.53 -14.85
C GLU A 464 -34.81 40.85 -14.67
N LYS A 465 -35.11 39.74 -15.38
CA LYS A 465 -36.40 39.02 -15.23
C LYS A 465 -36.30 37.67 -14.53
N GLN A 466 -35.11 37.24 -14.11
CA GLN A 466 -34.96 35.96 -13.38
C GLN A 466 -34.91 36.10 -11.85
N GLU A 467 -34.66 37.27 -11.30
CA GLU A 467 -34.71 37.50 -9.84
C GLU A 467 -36.14 37.65 -9.28
N ALA A 468 -37.13 37.98 -10.11
CA ALA A 468 -38.52 38.11 -9.65
C ALA A 468 -39.36 36.82 -9.74
N LYS A 469 -38.80 35.71 -10.28
CA LYS A 469 -39.49 34.41 -10.34
C LYS A 469 -38.97 33.36 -9.37
N ALA A 470 -37.91 33.64 -8.64
CA ALA A 470 -37.36 32.75 -7.61
C ALA A 470 -38.02 32.93 -6.22
N ALA A 471 -38.87 33.95 -6.04
CA ALA A 471 -39.53 34.22 -4.77
C ALA A 471 -40.98 33.70 -4.65
N SER A 472 -41.54 33.05 -5.66
CA SER A 472 -42.95 32.64 -5.63
C SER A 472 -43.21 31.13 -5.90
N THR A 473 -42.18 30.26 -5.83
CA THR A 473 -42.37 28.81 -5.99
C THR A 473 -41.80 28.01 -4.79
N ALA A 474 -41.93 28.55 -3.60
CA ALA A 474 -41.61 27.87 -2.36
C ALA A 474 -42.85 27.52 -1.54
N VAL A 475 -43.86 26.91 -2.17
CA VAL A 475 -44.95 26.19 -1.47
C VAL A 475 -45.42 25.02 -2.32
N GLN A 476 -45.39 23.84 -1.69
CA GLN A 476 -45.99 22.56 -2.10
C GLN A 476 -45.12 21.66 -2.98
N ASN A 477 -44.33 20.83 -2.33
CA ASN A 477 -44.30 19.40 -2.60
C ASN A 477 -43.98 18.67 -1.26
N ASP A 478 -45.01 18.37 -0.50
CA ASP A 478 -45.02 17.36 0.55
C ASP A 478 -45.00 15.99 -0.10
N ALA A 479 -43.81 15.48 -0.38
CA ALA A 479 -43.56 14.07 -0.52
C ALA A 479 -42.90 13.63 0.78
N THR A 480 -43.55 12.74 1.50
CA THR A 480 -43.12 12.08 2.73
C THR A 480 -41.74 11.45 2.55
N TYR A 481 -40.68 12.21 2.77
CA TYR A 481 -39.35 11.67 3.01
C TYR A 481 -39.25 11.39 4.50
N GLU A 482 -39.13 10.12 4.88
CA GLU A 482 -38.75 9.74 6.23
C GLU A 482 -37.35 10.28 6.51
N ASP A 483 -37.20 11.08 7.59
CA ASP A 483 -35.90 11.59 8.02
C ASP A 483 -35.00 10.42 8.38
N TYR A 484 -33.82 10.32 7.74
CA TYR A 484 -32.86 9.22 7.98
C TYR A 484 -32.23 9.36 9.36
N ILE A 485 -32.14 8.26 10.09
CA ILE A 485 -31.46 8.19 11.39
C ILE A 485 -29.97 8.00 11.13
N PHE A 486 -29.15 8.95 11.55
CA PHE A 486 -27.69 8.94 11.38
C PHE A 486 -26.97 8.76 12.71
N ASN A 487 -25.74 8.31 12.68
CA ASN A 487 -24.89 8.10 13.86
C ASN A 487 -23.72 9.11 13.90
N GLU A 488 -22.95 9.15 15.01
CA GLU A 488 -21.79 10.04 15.16
C GLU A 488 -20.71 9.82 14.10
N LYS A 489 -20.58 8.63 13.54
CA LYS A 489 -19.57 8.33 12.49
C LYS A 489 -19.96 8.95 11.16
N ASP A 490 -21.25 8.90 10.84
CA ASP A 490 -21.79 9.50 9.61
C ASP A 490 -21.68 11.03 9.71
N LEU A 491 -21.97 11.59 10.89
CA LEU A 491 -21.82 13.01 11.18
C LEU A 491 -20.36 13.47 11.07
N ASP A 492 -19.39 12.75 11.67
CA ASP A 492 -17.96 13.08 11.59
C ASP A 492 -17.43 12.96 10.15
N TYR A 493 -17.92 11.99 9.37
CA TYR A 493 -17.55 11.83 7.96
C TYR A 493 -17.96 13.03 7.11
N TYR A 494 -19.24 13.44 7.15
CA TYR A 494 -19.75 14.56 6.34
C TYR A 494 -19.29 15.94 6.88
N TRP A 495 -19.00 16.03 8.18
CA TRP A 495 -18.34 17.20 8.77
C TRP A 495 -16.95 17.42 8.19
N ARG A 496 -16.15 16.36 8.05
CA ARG A 496 -14.82 16.42 7.44
C ARG A 496 -14.88 16.66 5.94
N GLU A 497 -15.87 16.13 5.25
CA GLU A 497 -16.12 16.43 3.83
C GLU A 497 -16.36 17.93 3.63
N PHE A 498 -17.22 18.53 4.45
CA PHE A 498 -17.45 19.99 4.41
C PHE A 498 -16.19 20.79 4.71
N ALA A 499 -15.44 20.41 5.76
CA ALA A 499 -14.19 21.09 6.12
C ALA A 499 -13.15 21.04 4.99
N ALA A 500 -13.08 19.93 4.22
CA ALA A 500 -12.20 19.79 3.08
C ALA A 500 -12.64 20.59 1.85
N ALA A 501 -13.95 20.87 1.73
CA ALA A 501 -14.54 21.61 0.61
C ALA A 501 -14.43 23.13 0.75
N LEU A 502 -13.98 23.65 1.91
CA LEU A 502 -13.82 25.08 2.15
C LEU A 502 -12.80 25.73 1.19
N PRO A 503 -13.01 27.00 0.77
CA PRO A 503 -12.11 27.71 -0.14
C PRO A 503 -10.66 27.79 0.36
N LYS A 504 -9.71 27.89 -0.58
CA LYS A 504 -8.26 27.98 -0.24
C LYS A 504 -7.90 29.16 0.66
N GLU A 505 -8.68 30.21 0.65
CA GLU A 505 -8.54 31.41 1.50
C GLU A 505 -8.83 31.10 2.97
N GLU A 506 -9.63 30.06 3.24
CA GLU A 506 -10.05 29.61 4.56
C GLU A 506 -9.33 28.36 5.09
N LYS A 507 -8.12 28.09 4.59
CA LYS A 507 -7.32 26.92 5.03
C LYS A 507 -7.14 26.79 6.54
N ALA A 508 -7.02 27.92 7.26
CA ALA A 508 -6.88 27.92 8.71
C ALA A 508 -8.14 27.39 9.39
N ASN A 509 -9.31 27.71 8.85
CA ASN A 509 -10.61 27.30 9.36
C ASN A 509 -10.91 25.84 8.99
N SER A 510 -10.58 25.43 7.77
CA SER A 510 -10.61 24.04 7.34
C SER A 510 -9.76 23.15 8.28
N ALA A 511 -8.52 23.53 8.57
CA ALA A 511 -7.64 22.80 9.49
C ALA A 511 -8.20 22.74 10.93
N ARG A 512 -8.85 23.79 11.40
CA ARG A 512 -9.52 23.80 12.71
C ARG A 512 -10.71 22.86 12.73
N MET A 513 -11.60 22.94 11.74
CA MET A 513 -12.76 22.06 11.62
C MET A 513 -12.38 20.59 11.52
N MET A 514 -11.30 20.25 10.81
CA MET A 514 -10.77 18.87 10.72
C MET A 514 -10.34 18.29 12.07
N ASN A 515 -9.95 19.15 13.01
CA ASN A 515 -9.53 18.74 14.36
C ASN A 515 -10.66 18.79 15.40
N MET A 516 -11.83 19.34 15.04
CA MET A 516 -13.02 19.37 15.88
C MET A 516 -13.83 18.09 15.66
N HIS A 517 -14.39 17.56 16.73
CA HIS A 517 -15.26 16.38 16.66
C HIS A 517 -16.68 16.81 17.07
N PRO A 518 -17.65 16.75 16.16
CA PRO A 518 -19.03 17.02 16.51
C PRO A 518 -19.57 15.88 17.37
N HIS A 519 -20.21 16.22 18.50
CA HIS A 519 -20.85 15.26 19.40
C HIS A 519 -22.36 15.34 19.27
N LEU A 520 -23.00 14.16 19.10
CA LEU A 520 -24.44 14.06 18.98
C LEU A 520 -25.07 14.19 20.37
N LEU A 521 -25.92 15.21 20.59
CA LEU A 521 -26.67 15.39 21.82
C LEU A 521 -28.00 14.63 21.79
N ASN A 522 -28.69 14.65 20.63
CA ASN A 522 -29.95 13.96 20.37
C ASN A 522 -29.97 13.53 18.89
N ASP A 523 -30.96 12.73 18.48
CA ASP A 523 -31.13 12.21 17.12
C ASP A 523 -31.09 13.27 16.01
N THR A 524 -31.24 14.57 16.37
CA THR A 524 -31.28 15.68 15.43
C THR A 524 -30.35 16.86 15.76
N THR A 525 -29.78 16.88 16.98
CA THR A 525 -28.98 18.02 17.46
C THR A 525 -27.57 17.56 17.80
N PHE A 526 -26.57 18.25 17.28
CA PHE A 526 -25.17 18.00 17.62
C PHE A 526 -24.47 19.28 18.11
N GLU A 527 -23.47 19.10 18.95
CA GLU A 527 -22.69 20.17 19.57
C GLU A 527 -21.23 20.12 19.08
N VAL A 528 -20.68 21.29 18.81
CA VAL A 528 -19.26 21.47 18.51
C VAL A 528 -18.62 22.33 19.57
N THR A 529 -17.58 21.81 20.24
CA THR A 529 -16.85 22.55 21.27
C THR A 529 -15.71 23.33 20.64
N VAL A 530 -15.65 24.64 20.94
CA VAL A 530 -14.63 25.58 20.45
C VAL A 530 -13.80 26.15 21.59
N ASP A 531 -12.57 26.60 21.29
CA ASP A 531 -11.58 26.98 22.30
C ASP A 531 -11.75 28.39 22.86
N ASN A 532 -12.34 29.31 22.08
CA ASN A 532 -12.47 30.72 22.47
C ASN A 532 -13.64 31.39 21.74
N ASP A 533 -14.06 32.54 22.26
CA ASP A 533 -15.18 33.36 21.75
C ASP A 533 -14.96 33.85 20.31
N MET A 534 -13.71 33.95 19.85
CA MET A 534 -13.42 34.41 18.48
C MET A 534 -13.71 33.30 17.45
N VAL A 535 -13.39 32.06 17.81
CA VAL A 535 -13.72 30.89 16.99
C VAL A 535 -15.22 30.62 17.05
N GLU A 536 -15.87 30.81 18.21
CA GLU A 536 -17.32 30.73 18.33
C GLU A 536 -18.04 31.63 17.34
N LYS A 537 -17.70 32.94 17.31
CA LYS A 537 -18.29 33.92 16.38
C LYS A 537 -18.13 33.49 14.92
N TYR A 538 -16.99 32.94 14.57
CA TYR A 538 -16.74 32.45 13.23
C TYR A 538 -17.56 31.18 12.91
N MET A 539 -17.61 30.22 13.84
CA MET A 539 -18.40 29.01 13.67
C MET A 539 -19.89 29.28 13.59
N VAL A 540 -20.39 30.28 14.34
CA VAL A 540 -21.79 30.72 14.27
C VAL A 540 -22.14 31.26 12.87
N GLN A 541 -21.23 31.93 12.19
CA GLN A 541 -21.45 32.39 10.81
C GLN A 541 -21.51 31.23 9.81
N LEU A 542 -20.81 30.11 10.07
CA LEU A 542 -20.80 28.92 9.22
C LEU A 542 -21.99 27.99 9.48
N ILE A 543 -22.72 28.15 10.59
CA ILE A 543 -23.84 27.25 10.97
C ILE A 543 -24.82 27.02 9.80
N PRO A 544 -25.31 28.03 9.08
CA PRO A 544 -26.27 27.84 7.99
C PRO A 544 -25.69 26.97 6.86
N SER A 545 -24.44 27.19 6.49
CA SER A 545 -23.75 26.46 5.41
C SER A 545 -23.49 25.01 5.79
N VAL A 546 -23.03 24.77 7.01
CA VAL A 546 -22.78 23.43 7.56
C VAL A 546 -24.10 22.64 7.68
N GLN A 547 -25.14 23.26 8.27
CA GLN A 547 -26.43 22.61 8.42
C GLN A 547 -27.06 22.26 7.06
N ASN A 548 -26.98 23.13 6.07
CA ASN A 548 -27.50 22.84 4.74
C ASN A 548 -26.76 21.67 4.10
N HIS A 549 -25.44 21.64 4.17
CA HIS A 549 -24.63 20.53 3.66
C HIS A 549 -24.98 19.21 4.35
N LEU A 550 -25.05 19.21 5.68
CA LEU A 550 -25.39 18.00 6.46
C LEU A 550 -26.82 17.53 6.23
N ARG A 551 -27.79 18.45 6.10
CA ARG A 551 -29.20 18.13 5.78
C ARG A 551 -29.34 17.48 4.40
N GLU A 552 -28.58 17.95 3.43
CA GLU A 552 -28.56 17.41 2.08
C GLU A 552 -27.91 16.02 2.04
N ARG A 553 -26.76 15.86 2.71
CA ARG A 553 -25.99 14.61 2.68
C ARG A 553 -26.58 13.50 3.57
N LEU A 554 -27.11 13.87 4.73
CA LEU A 554 -27.72 12.92 5.67
C LEU A 554 -29.23 12.71 5.45
N HIS A 555 -29.83 13.40 4.45
CA HIS A 555 -31.26 13.33 4.15
C HIS A 555 -32.16 13.52 5.37
N ASN A 556 -31.76 14.42 6.29
CA ASN A 556 -32.49 14.75 7.51
C ASN A 556 -32.64 16.27 7.66
N ARG A 557 -33.87 16.78 7.55
CA ARG A 557 -34.16 18.22 7.59
C ARG A 557 -34.13 18.83 8.99
N LYS A 558 -34.17 17.99 10.04
CA LYS A 558 -34.25 18.44 11.44
C LYS A 558 -32.88 18.66 12.09
N ILE A 559 -31.76 18.48 11.34
CA ILE A 559 -30.42 18.64 11.89
C ILE A 559 -30.19 20.08 12.32
N THR A 560 -29.80 20.23 13.60
CA THR A 560 -29.44 21.51 14.23
C THR A 560 -28.05 21.44 14.85
N MET A 561 -27.24 22.47 14.65
CA MET A 561 -25.90 22.61 15.18
C MET A 561 -25.88 23.62 16.31
N THR A 562 -25.26 23.28 17.43
CA THR A 562 -24.96 24.18 18.54
C THR A 562 -23.45 24.31 18.71
N VAL A 563 -22.99 25.49 19.08
CA VAL A 563 -21.56 25.77 19.33
C VAL A 563 -21.41 26.11 20.80
N ARG A 564 -20.47 25.50 21.49
CA ARG A 564 -20.16 25.75 22.89
C ARG A 564 -18.70 26.11 23.07
N VAL A 565 -18.42 27.16 23.84
CA VAL A 565 -17.04 27.48 24.26
C VAL A 565 -16.65 26.54 25.40
N SER A 566 -15.44 25.97 25.32
CA SER A 566 -14.93 25.06 26.31
C SER A 566 -14.70 25.72 27.66
N ALA A 567 -14.96 25.01 28.75
CA ALA A 567 -14.60 25.46 30.08
C ALA A 567 -13.07 25.43 30.30
N PRO A 568 -12.49 26.34 31.12
CA PRO A 568 -11.02 26.44 31.30
C PRO A 568 -10.34 25.18 31.85
N THR A 569 -11.10 24.17 32.25
CA THR A 569 -10.61 22.88 32.77
C THR A 569 -10.54 21.77 31.71
N GLU A 570 -11.06 21.97 30.51
CA GLU A 570 -11.04 20.98 29.45
C GLU A 570 -9.70 21.01 28.68
N ASN A 571 -9.02 19.86 28.56
CA ASN A 571 -7.76 19.75 27.81
C ASN A 571 -8.02 19.75 26.30
N ILE A 572 -7.89 20.92 25.68
CA ILE A 572 -8.04 21.06 24.23
C ILE A 572 -6.69 20.89 23.54
N ARG A 573 -6.67 20.23 22.38
CA ARG A 573 -5.46 20.04 21.58
C ARG A 573 -5.11 21.32 20.84
N ALA A 574 -3.85 21.79 20.95
CA ALA A 574 -3.34 22.94 20.22
C ALA A 574 -3.37 22.66 18.69
N TYR A 575 -3.92 23.60 17.91
CA TYR A 575 -4.21 23.42 16.48
C TYR A 575 -3.07 23.86 15.57
N SER A 576 -2.26 24.85 15.99
CA SER A 576 -1.14 25.36 15.20
C SER A 576 0.21 24.97 15.80
N HIS A 577 1.27 24.96 14.97
CA HIS A 577 2.64 24.76 15.44
C HIS A 577 3.05 25.83 16.46
N VAL A 578 2.59 27.07 16.27
CA VAL A 578 2.85 28.20 17.18
C VAL A 578 2.20 27.97 18.55
N GLU A 579 0.94 27.52 18.58
CA GLU A 579 0.21 27.23 19.84
C GLU A 579 0.83 26.02 20.57
N ARG A 580 1.21 24.99 19.83
CA ARG A 580 1.94 23.85 20.41
C ARG A 580 3.25 24.28 21.05
N PHE A 581 4.01 25.14 20.38
CA PHE A 581 5.23 25.70 20.93
C PHE A 581 4.97 26.55 22.18
N GLN A 582 3.92 27.39 22.18
CA GLN A 582 3.52 28.18 23.34
C GLN A 582 3.10 27.30 24.52
N MET A 583 2.37 26.20 24.29
CA MET A 583 2.03 25.25 25.35
C MET A 583 3.27 24.52 25.86
N MET A 584 4.19 24.13 24.98
CA MET A 584 5.44 23.49 25.38
C MET A 584 6.36 24.47 26.14
N SER A 585 6.44 25.73 25.74
CA SER A 585 7.23 26.74 26.43
C SER A 585 6.66 27.14 27.79
N LYS A 586 5.32 27.06 27.99
CA LYS A 586 4.70 27.18 29.33
C LYS A 586 5.08 26.02 30.24
N LYS A 587 5.23 24.79 29.69
CA LYS A 587 5.68 23.63 30.48
C LYS A 587 7.19 23.61 30.70
N ASN A 588 8.00 24.16 29.78
CA ASN A 588 9.44 24.21 29.89
C ASN A 588 9.97 25.55 29.35
N PRO A 589 10.28 26.52 30.25
CA PRO A 589 10.76 27.86 29.86
C PRO A 589 12.08 27.88 29.07
N ASN A 590 12.88 26.80 29.16
CA ASN A 590 14.14 26.70 28.43
C ASN A 590 13.97 26.59 26.91
N LEU A 591 12.76 26.24 26.42
CA LEU A 591 12.45 26.21 24.99
C LEU A 591 12.47 27.62 24.35
N LEU A 592 12.12 28.66 25.10
CA LEU A 592 12.24 30.05 24.62
C LEU A 592 13.70 30.43 24.42
N LYS A 593 14.57 30.10 25.39
CA LYS A 593 16.02 30.33 25.28
C LYS A 593 16.65 29.55 24.13
N LEU A 594 16.18 28.32 23.89
CA LEU A 594 16.64 27.50 22.77
C LEU A 594 16.24 28.11 21.43
N LYS A 595 15.00 28.62 21.31
CA LYS A 595 14.52 29.32 20.11
C LYS A 595 15.37 30.55 19.79
N GLU A 596 15.65 31.38 20.80
CA GLU A 596 16.49 32.57 20.65
C GLU A 596 17.94 32.23 20.30
N ALA A 597 18.52 31.23 20.98
CA ALA A 597 19.91 30.81 20.78
C ALA A 597 20.17 30.22 19.39
N LEU A 598 19.16 29.56 18.78
CA LEU A 598 19.26 28.91 17.47
C LEU A 598 18.61 29.69 16.34
N GLY A 599 18.00 30.86 16.60
CA GLY A 599 17.33 31.69 15.60
C GLY A 599 16.18 30.99 14.87
N LEU A 600 15.44 30.07 15.54
CA LEU A 600 14.41 29.26 14.91
C LEU A 600 13.13 30.08 14.66
N GLU A 601 12.66 30.11 13.41
CA GLU A 601 11.34 30.62 13.04
C GLU A 601 10.32 29.47 13.03
N LEU A 602 9.11 29.74 13.55
CA LEU A 602 8.01 28.79 13.57
C LEU A 602 7.16 29.01 12.31
N SER A 603 7.30 28.14 11.35
CA SER A 603 6.48 28.11 10.13
C SER A 603 5.15 27.38 10.33
#